data_2556aa914788ec66dd04062d57fecf89
#
_entry.id   2556aa914788ec66dd04062d57fecf89
#
_cell.length_a   1.000
_cell.length_b   1.000
_cell.length_c   1.000
_cell.angle_alpha   90.00
_cell.angle_beta   90.00
_cell.angle_gamma   90.00
#
_symmetry.space_group_name_H-M   'P 1'
#
loop_
_entity.id
_entity.type
_entity.pdbx_description
1 polymer ?
#
loop_
_entity_poly.entity_id
_entity_poly.type
_entity_poly.pdbx_seq_one_letter_code
_entity_poly.pdbx_strand_id
1 'polypeptide(L)'
;MKNISSELKVYTENKDEVLARVVLNGYRIQAGIAALPHGAMSSFMITDGDLWDAMTLNEALVLENEDGTEAKVRIAALPVDDDSFGLIEFM
;
A
#
# COMPACT_ATOMS: atom_id res chain seq x y z
N MET A 1 -4.95 10.17 21.10
CA MET A 1 -4.82 9.90 20.49
C MET A 1 -4.95 9.25 19.73
N LYS A 2 -4.67 9.04 19.14
CA LYS A 2 -4.81 8.63 18.32
C LYS A 2 -4.37 7.71 17.72
N ASN A 3 -4.74 7.00 17.65
CA ASN A 3 -4.35 6.11 16.96
C ASN A 3 -4.30 6.06 15.77
N ILE A 4 -3.73 6.05 15.36
CA ILE A 4 -3.71 6.33 14.08
C ILE A 4 -2.98 5.39 13.21
N SER A 5 -3.56 5.04 12.12
CA SER A 5 -2.90 4.22 11.13
C SER A 5 -1.71 4.96 10.59
N SER A 6 -0.59 4.30 10.54
CA SER A 6 0.59 4.88 9.93
C SER A 6 0.36 4.98 8.44
N GLU A 7 0.85 6.07 7.88
CA GLU A 7 0.84 6.27 6.45
C GLU A 7 2.03 5.52 5.86
N LEU A 8 1.78 4.73 4.83
CA LEU A 8 2.83 3.97 4.18
C LEU A 8 3.16 4.60 2.84
N LYS A 9 4.40 4.44 2.42
CA LYS A 9 4.82 4.94 1.11
C LYS A 9 4.79 3.80 0.11
N VAL A 10 4.34 4.11 -1.10
CA VAL A 10 4.33 3.16 -2.20
C VAL A 10 5.37 3.61 -3.21
N TYR A 11 6.37 2.77 -3.43
CA TYR A 11 7.47 3.07 -4.34
C TYR A 11 7.37 2.20 -5.59
N THR A 12 8.03 2.67 -6.64
CA THR A 12 8.31 1.80 -7.78
C THR A 12 9.12 0.59 -7.31
N GLU A 13 9.16 -0.44 -8.11
CA GLU A 13 9.85 -1.69 -7.74
C GLU A 13 11.30 -1.46 -7.37
N ASN A 14 11.96 -0.53 -8.05
CA ASN A 14 13.35 -0.20 -7.78
C ASN A 14 13.54 0.84 -6.71
N LYS A 15 12.45 1.33 -6.14
CA LYS A 15 12.44 2.40 -5.15
C LYS A 15 13.02 3.71 -5.67
N ASP A 16 12.88 3.93 -6.97
CA ASP A 16 13.35 5.18 -7.58
C ASP A 16 12.46 6.35 -7.26
N GLU A 17 11.18 6.09 -7.00
CA GLU A 17 10.22 7.15 -6.90
C GLU A 17 9.08 6.74 -5.96
N VAL A 18 8.65 7.68 -5.12
CA VAL A 18 7.45 7.48 -4.31
C VAL A 18 6.25 7.84 -5.19
N LEU A 19 5.39 6.89 -5.44
CA LEU A 19 4.22 7.09 -6.29
C LEU A 19 3.04 7.63 -5.50
N ALA A 20 2.89 7.15 -4.27
CA ALA A 20 1.72 7.50 -3.47
C ALA A 20 1.98 7.21 -2.00
N ARG A 21 1.11 7.76 -1.16
CA ARG A 21 1.05 7.40 0.25
C ARG A 21 -0.32 6.84 0.51
N VAL A 22 -0.37 5.78 1.31
CA VAL A 22 -1.61 5.05 1.56
C VAL A 22 -1.75 4.72 3.03
N VAL A 23 -2.97 4.44 3.43
CA VAL A 23 -3.28 3.92 4.76
C VAL A 23 -3.98 2.59 4.55
N LEU A 24 -3.49 1.54 5.20
CA LEU A 24 -4.13 0.24 5.12
C LEU A 24 -5.27 0.19 6.11
N ASN A 25 -6.40 -0.29 5.64
CA ASN A 25 -7.60 -0.36 6.46
C ASN A 25 -7.79 -1.77 6.97
N GLY A 26 -8.00 -1.90 8.26
CA GLY A 26 -8.31 -3.19 8.86
C GLY A 26 -7.13 -4.02 9.29
N TYR A 27 -5.92 -3.65 8.93
CA TYR A 27 -4.75 -4.37 9.38
C TYR A 27 -4.06 -3.65 10.50
N ARG A 28 -3.65 -4.42 11.48
CA ARG A 28 -2.75 -3.92 12.50
C ARG A 28 -1.36 -4.29 12.09
N ILE A 29 -0.53 -3.30 11.90
CA ILE A 29 0.80 -3.54 11.40
C ILE A 29 1.74 -3.67 12.58
N GLN A 30 1.36 -4.50 13.54
CA GLN A 30 2.18 -4.68 14.73
C GLN A 30 3.38 -5.56 14.46
N ALA A 31 3.17 -6.54 13.58
CA ALA A 31 4.25 -7.44 13.22
C ALA A 31 4.99 -6.97 11.98
N GLY A 32 4.55 -5.85 11.39
CA GLY A 32 5.13 -5.35 10.17
C GLY A 32 4.48 -5.97 8.94
N ILE A 33 4.51 -5.21 7.85
CA ILE A 33 3.85 -5.63 6.61
C ILE A 33 4.57 -6.84 5.99
N ALA A 34 5.86 -6.99 6.24
CA ALA A 34 6.63 -8.10 5.68
C ALA A 34 6.18 -9.45 6.24
N ALA A 35 5.43 -9.45 7.35
CA ALA A 35 4.94 -10.69 7.95
C ALA A 35 3.66 -11.20 7.30
N LEU A 36 3.06 -10.43 6.41
CA LEU A 36 1.82 -10.84 5.75
C LEU A 36 2.11 -11.91 4.71
N PRO A 37 1.25 -12.93 4.62
CA PRO A 37 1.52 -14.02 3.70
C PRO A 37 1.34 -13.60 2.25
N HIS A 38 2.00 -14.34 1.38
CA HIS A 38 1.86 -14.18 -0.05
C HIS A 38 0.40 -14.33 -0.45
N GLY A 39 -0.11 -13.41 -1.22
CA GLY A 39 -1.50 -13.44 -1.66
C GLY A 39 -2.50 -12.81 -0.71
N ALA A 40 -2.05 -12.38 0.48
CA ALA A 40 -2.94 -11.65 1.37
C ALA A 40 -3.36 -10.35 0.73
N MET A 41 -4.58 -9.91 1.03
CA MET A 41 -5.08 -8.65 0.50
C MET A 41 -5.52 -7.75 1.62
N SER A 42 -5.34 -6.46 1.41
CA SER A 42 -5.78 -5.46 2.36
C SER A 42 -6.45 -4.33 1.61
N SER A 43 -7.50 -3.78 2.17
CA SER A 43 -8.07 -2.56 1.62
C SER A 43 -7.18 -1.37 2.03
N PHE A 44 -7.19 -0.33 1.20
CA PHE A 44 -6.36 0.83 1.45
C PHE A 44 -7.04 2.09 0.93
N MET A 45 -6.62 3.22 1.47
CA MET A 45 -6.99 4.54 0.97
C MET A 45 -5.73 5.27 0.54
N ILE A 46 -5.84 6.05 -0.51
CA ILE A 46 -4.74 6.90 -0.96
C ILE A 46 -4.86 8.24 -0.25
N THR A 47 -3.80 8.62 0.45
CA THR A 47 -3.77 9.92 1.13
C THR A 47 -3.03 10.96 0.30
N ASP A 48 -2.19 10.52 -0.63
CA ASP A 48 -1.45 11.41 -1.51
C ASP A 48 -0.96 10.61 -2.70
N GLY A 49 -0.87 11.25 -3.86
CA GLY A 49 -0.32 10.60 -5.05
C GLY A 49 -1.34 9.85 -5.86
N ASP A 50 -0.84 9.01 -6.77
CA ASP A 50 -1.69 8.32 -7.74
C ASP A 50 -1.06 6.98 -8.10
N LEU A 51 -1.90 5.95 -8.20
CA LEU A 51 -1.45 4.60 -8.52
C LEU A 51 -2.08 4.06 -9.79
N TRP A 52 -2.67 4.94 -10.59
CA TRP A 52 -3.39 4.53 -11.80
C TRP A 52 -2.50 3.78 -12.78
N ASP A 53 -1.34 4.35 -13.10
CA ASP A 53 -0.45 3.73 -14.07
C ASP A 53 0.09 2.39 -13.57
N ALA A 54 0.43 2.33 -12.28
CA ALA A 54 0.95 1.10 -11.71
C ALA A 54 -0.09 -0.02 -11.78
N MET A 55 -1.36 0.32 -11.54
CA MET A 55 -2.41 -0.69 -11.62
C MET A 55 -2.64 -1.13 -13.06
N THR A 56 -2.72 -0.19 -13.99
CA THR A 56 -3.03 -0.52 -15.38
C THR A 56 -1.91 -1.33 -16.01
N LEU A 57 -0.68 -1.10 -15.60
CA LEU A 57 0.48 -1.83 -16.09
C LEU A 57 0.76 -3.09 -15.27
N ASN A 58 0.00 -3.31 -14.22
CA ASN A 58 0.14 -4.48 -13.34
C ASN A 58 1.55 -4.61 -12.78
N GLU A 59 2.11 -3.49 -12.35
CA GLU A 59 3.50 -3.45 -11.89
C GLU A 59 3.61 -3.90 -10.44
N ALA A 60 4.72 -4.57 -10.12
CA ALA A 60 5.07 -4.83 -8.74
C ALA A 60 5.56 -3.54 -8.10
N LEU A 61 5.19 -3.33 -6.86
CA LEU A 61 5.53 -2.12 -6.13
C LEU A 61 6.10 -2.49 -4.77
N VAL A 62 6.72 -1.52 -4.10
CA VAL A 62 7.25 -1.71 -2.76
C VAL A 62 6.45 -0.83 -1.80
N LEU A 63 5.88 -1.45 -0.80
CA LEU A 63 5.16 -0.77 0.26
C LEU A 63 6.10 -0.67 1.46
N GLU A 64 6.31 0.54 1.97
CA GLU A 64 7.25 0.77 3.07
C GLU A 64 6.53 1.38 4.25
N ASN A 65 6.68 0.75 5.41
CA ASN A 65 6.16 1.24 6.67
C ASN A 65 7.12 2.27 7.27
N GLU A 66 6.66 3.00 8.28
CA GLU A 66 7.46 4.03 8.94
C GLU A 66 8.74 3.49 9.54
N ASP A 67 8.72 2.25 9.99
CA ASP A 67 9.91 1.65 10.61
C ASP A 67 10.89 1.10 9.58
N GLY A 68 10.62 1.30 8.30
CA GLY A 68 11.49 0.82 7.24
C GLY A 68 11.18 -0.58 6.75
N THR A 69 10.21 -1.25 7.35
CA THR A 69 9.78 -2.57 6.91
C THR A 69 9.14 -2.45 5.53
N GLU A 70 9.50 -3.35 4.63
CA GLU A 70 9.02 -3.31 3.24
C GLU A 70 8.32 -4.60 2.87
N ALA A 71 7.41 -4.49 1.92
CA ALA A 71 6.75 -5.65 1.35
C ALA A 71 6.52 -5.38 -0.13
N LYS A 72 6.62 -6.43 -0.94
CA LYS A 72 6.31 -6.33 -2.35
C LYS A 72 4.81 -6.50 -2.51
N VAL A 73 4.20 -5.61 -3.27
CA VAL A 73 2.75 -5.60 -3.42
C VAL A 73 2.38 -5.29 -4.86
N ARG A 74 1.11 -5.47 -5.15
CA ARG A 74 0.52 -5.11 -6.42
C ARG A 74 -0.86 -4.52 -6.14
N ILE A 75 -1.28 -3.57 -6.98
CA ILE A 75 -2.60 -2.97 -6.81
C ILE A 75 -3.62 -3.84 -7.51
N ALA A 76 -4.54 -4.39 -6.75
CA ALA A 76 -5.60 -5.23 -7.29
C ALA A 76 -6.81 -4.40 -7.72
N ALA A 77 -7.08 -3.31 -7.01
CA ALA A 77 -8.16 -2.40 -7.37
C ALA A 77 -7.87 -1.03 -6.79
N LEU A 78 -8.30 0.01 -7.49
CA LEU A 78 -8.13 1.38 -7.01
C LEU A 78 -9.41 1.88 -6.37
N PRO A 79 -9.30 2.83 -5.40
CA PRO A 79 -10.47 3.51 -4.88
C PRO A 79 -11.15 4.28 -6.00
N VAL A 80 -12.47 4.33 -5.98
CA VAL A 80 -13.20 5.07 -7.01
C VAL A 80 -13.29 6.56 -6.70
N ASP A 81 -13.09 6.92 -5.44
CA ASP A 81 -13.05 8.33 -5.03
C ASP A 81 -12.30 8.44 -3.71
N ASP A 82 -12.26 9.66 -3.15
CA ASP A 82 -11.47 9.93 -1.95
C ASP A 82 -11.97 9.20 -0.71
N ASP A 83 -13.24 8.80 -0.70
CA ASP A 83 -13.83 8.15 0.45
C ASP A 83 -13.91 6.63 0.28
N SER A 84 -13.37 6.12 -0.81
CA SER A 84 -13.44 4.69 -1.13
C SER A 84 -12.14 3.99 -0.80
N PHE A 85 -12.22 2.67 -0.77
CA PHE A 85 -11.05 1.83 -0.56
C PHE A 85 -10.70 1.09 -1.83
N GLY A 86 -9.41 0.91 -2.06
CA GLY A 86 -8.92 -0.01 -3.07
C GLY A 86 -8.45 -1.29 -2.41
N LEU A 87 -7.79 -2.15 -3.18
CA LEU A 87 -7.23 -3.40 -2.68
C LEU A 87 -5.78 -3.52 -3.11
N ILE A 88 -4.94 -3.86 -2.15
CA ILE A 88 -3.53 -4.18 -2.36
C ILE A 88 -3.36 -5.67 -2.11
N GLU A 89 -2.64 -6.33 -2.99
CA GLU A 89 -2.29 -7.75 -2.85
C GLU A 89 -0.81 -7.85 -2.47
N PHE A 90 -0.52 -8.60 -1.42
CA PHE A 90 0.84 -8.85 -0.99
C PHE A 90 1.42 -10.03 -1.76
N MET A 91 2.60 -9.82 -2.30
CA MET A 91 3.25 -10.80 -3.17
C MET A 91 4.28 -11.65 -2.45
#